data_70af858c7f1c5a5e55e849b82ddb89b6
#
_entry.id   70af858c7f1c5a5e55e849b82ddb89b6
#
_cell.length_a   1.000
_cell.length_b   1.000
_cell.length_c   1.000
_cell.angle_alpha   90.00
_cell.angle_beta   90.00
_cell.angle_gamma   90.00
#
_symmetry.space_group_name_H-M   'P 1'
#
loop_
_entity.id
_entity.type
_entity.pdbx_description
1 polymer ?
#
loop_
_entity_poly.entity_id
_entity_poly.type
_entity_poly.pdbx_seq_one_letter_code
_entity_poly.pdbx_strand_id
1 'polypeptide(L)'
;PDTEPEPEPETDPPASSTPAPAPEYSGSHKMEVIDGITYFDGVMIANKTYTLPASYNPGVQPEAMDAFYDMQAAAAADGISLWILSSFRSYEDQDVIYNRYVAQDGRDAADTYSSRPGHSDHQTGYTFDLNSLEQDFQYDPAGQNCYKYGFIIRYPKGKESSTGYMYEPWHVRYIGVDLATKVTQSGLSLEEYFGITSQYQD
;
A
#
# COMPACT_ATOMS: atom_id res chain seq x y z
N PRO A 1 6.09 24.11 62.55
CA PRO A 1 5.49 22.86 62.18
C PRO A 1 5.19 22.90 60.68
N ASP A 2 6.04 22.16 59.94
CA ASP A 2 5.92 21.98 58.51
C ASP A 2 4.82 20.94 58.29
N THR A 3 3.81 21.30 57.54
CA THR A 3 2.81 20.38 57.02
C THR A 3 3.21 19.96 55.63
N GLU A 4 3.58 18.70 55.49
CA GLU A 4 3.83 18.00 54.27
C GLU A 4 2.52 17.89 53.47
N PRO A 5 2.48 18.16 52.15
CA PRO A 5 1.28 18.03 51.35
C PRO A 5 0.95 16.54 51.12
N GLU A 6 -0.33 16.21 51.33
CA GLU A 6 -0.92 14.91 51.06
C GLU A 6 -0.81 14.55 49.56
N PRO A 7 -0.50 13.29 49.18
CA PRO A 7 -0.43 12.92 47.80
C PRO A 7 -1.81 12.89 47.14
N GLU A 8 -1.90 13.49 45.93
CA GLU A 8 -3.09 13.46 45.09
C GLU A 8 -3.39 12.01 44.63
N PRO A 9 -4.68 11.65 44.51
CA PRO A 9 -5.06 10.30 44.10
C PRO A 9 -4.64 10.04 42.62
N GLU A 10 -3.91 8.93 42.44
CA GLU A 10 -3.58 8.42 41.10
C GLU A 10 -4.87 8.13 40.31
N THR A 11 -5.06 8.84 39.19
CA THR A 11 -6.13 8.53 38.25
C THR A 11 -5.71 7.32 37.41
N ASP A 12 -6.47 6.25 37.50
CA ASP A 12 -6.33 5.06 36.63
C ASP A 12 -6.30 5.45 35.15
N PRO A 13 -5.43 4.82 34.36
CA PRO A 13 -5.44 5.05 32.90
C PRO A 13 -6.77 4.58 32.29
N PRO A 14 -7.29 5.28 31.27
CA PRO A 14 -8.56 4.92 30.67
C PRO A 14 -8.51 3.49 30.09
N ALA A 15 -9.56 2.74 30.38
CA ALA A 15 -9.72 1.36 29.92
C ALA A 15 -9.47 1.24 28.42
N SER A 16 -8.60 0.29 28.07
CA SER A 16 -8.33 -0.13 26.68
C SER A 16 -9.66 -0.45 25.99
N SER A 17 -10.10 0.44 25.11
CA SER A 17 -11.22 0.15 24.21
C SER A 17 -10.76 -0.91 23.20
N THR A 18 -11.30 -2.11 23.30
CA THR A 18 -11.18 -3.14 22.26
C THR A 18 -11.65 -2.52 20.94
N PRO A 19 -10.82 -2.55 19.87
CA PRO A 19 -11.26 -2.07 18.57
C PRO A 19 -12.51 -2.82 18.15
N ALA A 20 -13.50 -2.10 17.61
CA ALA A 20 -14.65 -2.73 16.99
C ALA A 20 -14.16 -3.68 15.86
N PRO A 21 -14.79 -4.86 15.69
CA PRO A 21 -14.44 -5.74 14.60
C PRO A 21 -14.55 -4.96 13.27
N ALA A 22 -13.51 -5.07 12.42
CA ALA A 22 -13.52 -4.48 11.09
C ALA A 22 -14.78 -4.97 10.34
N PRO A 23 -15.44 -4.11 9.54
CA PRO A 23 -16.59 -4.51 8.75
C PRO A 23 -16.17 -5.66 7.84
N GLU A 24 -16.80 -6.82 7.98
CA GLU A 24 -16.66 -7.92 7.03
C GLU A 24 -17.29 -7.47 5.70
N TYR A 25 -16.46 -7.13 4.73
CA TYR A 25 -16.95 -6.90 3.37
C TYR A 25 -17.21 -8.25 2.71
N SER A 26 -18.47 -8.68 2.71
CA SER A 26 -18.90 -9.97 2.17
C SER A 26 -19.37 -9.88 0.71
N GLY A 27 -18.68 -9.10 -0.12
CA GLY A 27 -18.91 -9.08 -1.56
C GLY A 27 -18.27 -10.31 -2.22
N SER A 28 -19.01 -10.98 -3.15
CA SER A 28 -18.39 -11.98 -4.02
C SER A 28 -17.60 -11.25 -5.10
N HIS A 29 -16.25 -11.36 -5.08
CA HIS A 29 -15.38 -10.78 -6.10
C HIS A 29 -15.12 -11.76 -7.22
N LYS A 30 -15.13 -11.28 -8.47
CA LYS A 30 -14.84 -12.09 -9.64
C LYS A 30 -13.33 -12.22 -9.80
N MET A 31 -12.81 -13.43 -9.62
CA MET A 31 -11.42 -13.76 -9.94
C MET A 31 -11.29 -14.23 -11.39
N GLU A 32 -10.31 -13.72 -12.11
CA GLU A 32 -9.93 -14.14 -13.44
C GLU A 32 -8.41 -14.29 -13.54
N VAL A 33 -7.97 -15.23 -14.38
CA VAL A 33 -6.54 -15.37 -14.72
C VAL A 33 -6.41 -15.22 -16.22
N ILE A 34 -5.66 -14.21 -16.65
CA ILE A 34 -5.42 -13.89 -18.07
C ILE A 34 -3.92 -13.85 -18.28
N ASP A 35 -3.40 -14.67 -19.19
CA ASP A 35 -1.97 -14.76 -19.51
C ASP A 35 -1.06 -14.98 -18.27
N GLY A 36 -1.55 -15.73 -17.28
CA GLY A 36 -0.83 -16.00 -16.03
C GLY A 36 -0.90 -14.88 -14.99
N ILE A 37 -1.67 -13.84 -15.24
CA ILE A 37 -1.88 -12.70 -14.33
C ILE A 37 -3.26 -12.82 -13.68
N THR A 38 -3.31 -12.69 -12.36
CA THR A 38 -4.55 -12.76 -11.59
C THR A 38 -5.19 -11.38 -11.45
N TYR A 39 -6.49 -11.32 -11.69
CA TYR A 39 -7.33 -10.14 -11.53
C TYR A 39 -8.49 -10.43 -10.58
N PHE A 40 -8.83 -9.44 -9.74
CA PHE A 40 -10.06 -9.41 -8.96
C PHE A 40 -10.88 -8.19 -9.36
N ASP A 41 -12.11 -8.41 -9.83
CA ASP A 41 -12.99 -7.36 -10.37
C ASP A 41 -12.31 -6.45 -11.42
N GLY A 42 -11.42 -7.06 -12.23
CA GLY A 42 -10.66 -6.36 -13.26
C GLY A 42 -9.36 -5.67 -12.74
N VAL A 43 -9.08 -5.72 -11.43
CA VAL A 43 -7.84 -5.20 -10.87
C VAL A 43 -6.76 -6.26 -10.87
N MET A 44 -5.65 -5.98 -11.54
CA MET A 44 -4.45 -6.82 -11.53
C MET A 44 -3.86 -6.89 -10.13
N ILE A 45 -3.60 -8.07 -9.60
CA ILE A 45 -2.98 -8.29 -8.30
C ILE A 45 -1.55 -8.79 -8.45
N ALA A 46 -0.62 -8.08 -7.82
CA ALA A 46 0.73 -8.53 -7.54
C ALA A 46 0.96 -8.41 -6.03
N ASN A 47 1.25 -9.51 -5.37
CA ASN A 47 1.62 -9.55 -3.94
C ASN A 47 2.38 -10.85 -3.65
N LYS A 48 2.60 -11.18 -2.39
CA LYS A 48 3.37 -12.40 -2.02
C LYS A 48 2.73 -13.71 -2.48
N THR A 49 1.41 -13.74 -2.69
CA THR A 49 0.68 -14.93 -3.18
C THR A 49 0.54 -14.93 -4.69
N TYR A 50 0.23 -13.78 -5.29
CA TYR A 50 -0.08 -13.65 -6.72
C TYR A 50 1.10 -13.02 -7.46
N THR A 51 1.56 -13.73 -8.50
CA THR A 51 2.76 -13.36 -9.26
C THR A 51 2.41 -12.79 -10.63
N LEU A 52 3.32 -11.99 -11.16
CA LEU A 52 3.35 -11.57 -12.55
C LEU A 52 4.43 -12.36 -13.30
N PRO A 53 4.18 -12.77 -14.55
CA PRO A 53 5.20 -13.42 -15.38
C PRO A 53 6.44 -12.53 -15.56
N ALA A 54 7.63 -13.10 -15.63
CA ALA A 54 8.86 -12.36 -15.89
C ALA A 54 8.82 -11.60 -17.22
N SER A 55 8.09 -12.13 -18.21
CA SER A 55 7.91 -11.50 -19.53
C SER A 55 6.92 -10.33 -19.52
N TYR A 56 6.18 -10.11 -18.41
CA TYR A 56 5.24 -8.99 -18.30
C TYR A 56 6.02 -7.70 -18.03
N ASN A 57 6.17 -6.89 -19.06
CA ASN A 57 7.00 -5.68 -19.06
C ASN A 57 6.27 -4.52 -19.76
N PRO A 58 5.16 -4.02 -19.18
CA PRO A 58 4.27 -3.05 -19.84
C PRO A 58 4.80 -1.61 -19.82
N GLY A 59 5.76 -1.29 -18.93
CA GLY A 59 6.07 0.08 -18.56
C GLY A 59 5.01 0.70 -17.68
N VAL A 60 5.03 2.03 -17.55
CA VAL A 60 4.00 2.78 -16.80
C VAL A 60 2.70 2.79 -17.61
N GLN A 61 1.59 2.50 -16.93
CA GLN A 61 0.26 2.54 -17.57
C GLN A 61 -0.20 3.99 -17.76
N PRO A 62 -0.64 4.37 -18.98
CA PRO A 62 -0.99 5.74 -19.29
C PRO A 62 -2.08 6.32 -18.39
N GLU A 63 -3.12 5.54 -18.08
CA GLU A 63 -4.21 5.99 -17.21
C GLU A 63 -3.78 6.29 -15.78
N ALA A 64 -2.79 5.56 -15.25
CA ALA A 64 -2.21 5.86 -13.93
C ALA A 64 -1.37 7.13 -13.97
N MET A 65 -0.65 7.37 -15.06
CA MET A 65 0.15 8.59 -15.23
C MET A 65 -0.74 9.82 -15.39
N ASP A 66 -1.82 9.74 -16.17
CA ASP A 66 -2.79 10.82 -16.35
C ASP A 66 -3.46 11.17 -14.99
N ALA A 67 -3.88 10.15 -14.25
CA ALA A 67 -4.43 10.33 -12.90
C ALA A 67 -3.43 10.96 -11.93
N PHE A 68 -2.14 10.60 -12.03
CA PHE A 68 -1.10 11.23 -11.22
C PHE A 68 -0.95 12.72 -11.56
N TYR A 69 -0.99 13.12 -12.83
CA TYR A 69 -0.90 14.52 -13.22
C TYR A 69 -2.10 15.34 -12.70
N ASP A 70 -3.29 14.77 -12.71
CA ASP A 70 -4.49 15.40 -12.14
C ASP A 70 -4.32 15.61 -10.63
N MET A 71 -3.85 14.59 -9.91
CA MET A 71 -3.55 14.66 -8.47
C MET A 71 -2.45 15.68 -8.19
N GLN A 72 -1.38 15.69 -8.97
CA GLN A 72 -0.26 16.63 -8.85
C GLN A 72 -0.73 18.10 -9.02
N ALA A 73 -1.59 18.35 -10.02
CA ALA A 73 -2.14 19.68 -10.25
C ALA A 73 -3.01 20.16 -9.08
N ALA A 74 -3.84 19.28 -8.52
CA ALA A 74 -4.67 19.59 -7.36
C ALA A 74 -3.82 19.84 -6.11
N ALA A 75 -2.81 19.00 -5.85
CA ALA A 75 -1.88 19.18 -4.74
C ALA A 75 -1.13 20.51 -4.85
N ALA A 76 -0.69 20.89 -6.05
CA ALA A 76 -0.03 22.17 -6.30
C ALA A 76 -0.94 23.38 -6.01
N ALA A 77 -2.25 23.26 -6.28
CA ALA A 77 -3.23 24.29 -5.92
C ALA A 77 -3.36 24.45 -4.40
N ASP A 78 -3.12 23.39 -3.63
CA ASP A 78 -3.07 23.41 -2.17
C ASP A 78 -1.68 23.75 -1.60
N GLY A 79 -0.72 24.12 -2.47
CA GLY A 79 0.64 24.48 -2.08
C GLY A 79 1.55 23.29 -1.78
N ILE A 80 1.15 22.08 -2.16
CA ILE A 80 1.88 20.84 -1.93
C ILE A 80 2.56 20.40 -3.23
N SER A 81 3.86 20.12 -3.16
CA SER A 81 4.64 19.62 -4.29
C SER A 81 4.66 18.10 -4.29
N LEU A 82 4.17 17.48 -5.37
CA LEU A 82 4.23 16.05 -5.61
C LEU A 82 5.14 15.74 -6.79
N TRP A 83 5.94 14.68 -6.66
CA TRP A 83 6.73 14.12 -7.76
C TRP A 83 6.86 12.60 -7.60
N ILE A 84 7.06 11.92 -8.71
CA ILE A 84 7.32 10.47 -8.72
C ILE A 84 8.82 10.26 -8.43
N LEU A 85 9.11 9.48 -7.38
CA LEU A 85 10.46 9.04 -7.03
C LEU A 85 10.80 7.71 -7.73
N SER A 86 9.84 6.79 -7.78
CA SER A 86 9.95 5.49 -8.44
C SER A 86 8.60 5.15 -9.11
N SER A 87 8.66 4.48 -10.26
CA SER A 87 7.47 4.10 -11.02
C SER A 87 7.52 2.63 -11.42
N PHE A 88 7.28 2.30 -12.69
CA PHE A 88 7.41 0.94 -13.20
C PHE A 88 8.81 0.36 -12.90
N ARG A 89 8.82 -0.92 -12.52
CA ARG A 89 10.03 -1.70 -12.27
C ARG A 89 9.86 -3.08 -12.88
N SER A 90 10.78 -3.47 -13.77
CA SER A 90 10.75 -4.78 -14.41
C SER A 90 11.02 -5.92 -13.43
N TYR A 91 10.74 -7.15 -13.86
CA TYR A 91 11.10 -8.35 -13.11
C TYR A 91 12.61 -8.39 -12.82
N GLU A 92 13.42 -8.11 -13.82
CA GLU A 92 14.89 -8.13 -13.77
C GLU A 92 15.43 -7.06 -12.82
N ASP A 93 14.89 -5.84 -12.88
CA ASP A 93 15.29 -4.76 -11.96
C ASP A 93 14.92 -5.10 -10.52
N GLN A 94 13.73 -5.70 -10.31
CA GLN A 94 13.31 -6.17 -8.99
C GLN A 94 14.22 -7.28 -8.46
N ASP A 95 14.66 -8.21 -9.32
CA ASP A 95 15.59 -9.28 -8.93
C ASP A 95 16.91 -8.70 -8.41
N VAL A 96 17.48 -7.73 -9.12
CA VAL A 96 18.72 -7.06 -8.70
C VAL A 96 18.54 -6.36 -7.34
N ILE A 97 17.43 -5.62 -7.17
CA ILE A 97 17.14 -4.88 -5.94
C ILE A 97 16.93 -5.84 -4.77
N TYR A 98 16.08 -6.86 -4.95
CA TYR A 98 15.76 -7.80 -3.90
C TYR A 98 16.99 -8.59 -3.44
N ASN A 99 17.80 -9.11 -4.37
CA ASN A 99 19.01 -9.85 -4.04
C ASN A 99 20.04 -8.98 -3.29
N ARG A 100 20.12 -7.67 -3.59
CA ARG A 100 20.94 -6.74 -2.83
C ARG A 100 20.47 -6.63 -1.37
N TYR A 101 19.17 -6.51 -1.13
CA TYR A 101 18.61 -6.47 0.22
C TYR A 101 18.80 -7.79 0.96
N VAL A 102 18.60 -8.94 0.29
CA VAL A 102 18.87 -10.25 0.89
C VAL A 102 20.33 -10.40 1.30
N ALA A 103 21.27 -9.91 0.49
CA ALA A 103 22.71 -9.94 0.82
C ALA A 103 23.06 -9.02 2.00
N GLN A 104 22.32 -7.92 2.17
CA GLN A 104 22.56 -6.92 3.23
C GLN A 104 21.89 -7.33 4.55
N ASP A 105 20.63 -7.74 4.53
CA ASP A 105 19.77 -7.85 5.72
C ASP A 105 19.28 -9.28 5.97
N GLY A 106 19.50 -10.20 5.00
CA GLY A 106 18.94 -11.54 5.02
C GLY A 106 17.52 -11.59 4.44
N ARG A 107 17.10 -12.81 4.04
CA ARG A 107 15.81 -13.02 3.34
C ARG A 107 14.61 -12.60 4.17
N ASP A 108 14.54 -13.04 5.43
CA ASP A 108 13.39 -12.78 6.30
C ASP A 108 13.16 -11.28 6.52
N ALA A 109 14.24 -10.50 6.69
CA ALA A 109 14.15 -9.06 6.81
C ALA A 109 13.77 -8.41 5.47
N ALA A 110 14.44 -8.79 4.37
CA ALA A 110 14.14 -8.25 3.03
C ALA A 110 12.68 -8.46 2.64
N ASP A 111 12.09 -9.62 2.95
CA ASP A 111 10.69 -9.93 2.66
C ASP A 111 9.68 -9.01 3.37
N THR A 112 10.07 -8.27 4.40
CA THR A 112 9.16 -7.35 5.10
C THR A 112 8.98 -6.00 4.41
N TYR A 113 9.92 -5.60 3.53
CA TYR A 113 9.93 -4.29 2.89
C TYR A 113 10.26 -4.31 1.39
N SER A 114 10.61 -5.46 0.83
CA SER A 114 10.90 -5.61 -0.60
C SER A 114 10.24 -6.86 -1.16
N SER A 115 9.64 -6.74 -2.32
CA SER A 115 9.02 -7.87 -3.01
C SER A 115 10.06 -8.76 -3.68
N ARG A 116 9.83 -10.07 -3.67
CA ARG A 116 10.56 -10.99 -4.55
C ARG A 116 10.23 -10.68 -6.02
N PRO A 117 11.12 -11.00 -6.98
CA PRO A 117 10.85 -10.82 -8.42
C PRO A 117 9.52 -11.47 -8.83
N GLY A 118 8.73 -10.77 -9.62
CA GLY A 118 7.39 -11.20 -10.02
C GLY A 118 6.29 -10.90 -9.01
N HIS A 119 6.62 -10.48 -7.79
CA HIS A 119 5.66 -10.17 -6.73
C HIS A 119 5.53 -8.67 -6.46
N SER A 120 6.30 -7.84 -7.18
CA SER A 120 6.31 -6.40 -6.97
C SER A 120 5.09 -5.73 -7.60
N ASP A 121 4.41 -4.90 -6.81
CA ASP A 121 3.31 -4.06 -7.29
C ASP A 121 3.77 -3.06 -8.37
N HIS A 122 5.05 -2.63 -8.33
CA HIS A 122 5.65 -1.77 -9.36
C HIS A 122 5.69 -2.42 -10.76
N GLN A 123 5.76 -3.76 -10.85
CA GLN A 123 5.75 -4.44 -12.14
C GLN A 123 4.39 -4.34 -12.85
N THR A 124 3.31 -4.02 -12.12
CA THR A 124 1.99 -3.80 -12.73
C THR A 124 1.95 -2.60 -13.66
N GLY A 125 2.84 -1.60 -13.44
CA GLY A 125 2.84 -0.31 -14.13
C GLY A 125 1.83 0.71 -13.57
N TYR A 126 1.06 0.31 -12.55
CA TYR A 126 0.04 1.14 -11.90
C TYR A 126 0.50 1.75 -10.57
N THR A 127 1.76 1.60 -10.20
CA THR A 127 2.28 1.94 -8.88
C THR A 127 3.35 3.01 -8.96
N PHE A 128 3.28 3.97 -8.04
CA PHE A 128 4.28 5.02 -7.86
C PHE A 128 4.71 5.11 -6.41
N ASP A 129 6.01 5.33 -6.20
CA ASP A 129 6.54 5.88 -4.95
C ASP A 129 6.64 7.41 -5.12
N LEU A 130 6.01 8.15 -4.21
CA LEU A 130 5.90 9.59 -4.29
C LEU A 130 6.81 10.28 -3.29
N ASN A 131 7.38 11.42 -3.69
CA ASN A 131 8.18 12.31 -2.88
C ASN A 131 9.43 11.64 -2.29
N SER A 132 9.48 11.38 -0.96
CA SER A 132 10.60 10.77 -0.26
C SER A 132 10.12 9.51 0.48
N LEU A 133 10.93 8.45 0.45
CA LEU A 133 10.68 7.21 1.21
C LEU A 133 10.78 7.40 2.73
N GLU A 134 11.31 8.53 3.19
CA GLU A 134 11.52 8.82 4.61
C GLU A 134 10.44 9.75 5.20
N GLN A 135 9.51 10.23 4.36
CA GLN A 135 8.50 11.20 4.77
C GLN A 135 7.10 10.63 4.60
N ASP A 136 6.23 10.94 5.54
CA ASP A 136 4.81 10.73 5.36
C ASP A 136 4.32 11.47 4.11
N PHE A 137 3.42 10.83 3.37
CA PHE A 137 2.86 11.41 2.17
C PHE A 137 1.98 12.62 2.53
N GLN A 138 2.51 13.82 2.25
CA GLN A 138 1.91 15.07 2.75
C GLN A 138 0.54 15.38 2.17
N TYR A 139 0.23 14.90 0.97
CA TYR A 139 -1.07 15.16 0.33
C TYR A 139 -2.14 14.19 0.78
N ASP A 140 -1.77 13.09 1.38
CA ASP A 140 -2.71 12.09 1.87
C ASP A 140 -2.48 11.72 3.34
N PRO A 141 -2.55 12.67 4.28
CA PRO A 141 -2.51 12.34 5.69
C PRO A 141 -3.74 11.49 6.02
N ALA A 142 -3.55 10.19 6.20
CA ALA A 142 -4.58 9.20 6.48
C ALA A 142 -5.45 8.76 5.28
N GLY A 143 -4.93 8.73 4.05
CA GLY A 143 -5.64 8.19 2.88
C GLY A 143 -6.82 9.04 2.41
N GLN A 144 -6.78 10.37 2.64
CA GLN A 144 -7.97 11.20 2.44
C GLN A 144 -8.09 11.86 1.06
N ASN A 145 -7.04 11.88 0.26
CA ASN A 145 -7.04 12.61 -1.00
C ASN A 145 -6.70 11.77 -2.23
N CYS A 146 -5.72 10.87 -2.18
CA CYS A 146 -5.27 10.15 -3.37
C CYS A 146 -6.37 9.28 -4.00
N TYR A 147 -7.32 8.78 -3.21
CA TYR A 147 -8.43 7.98 -3.72
C TYR A 147 -9.35 8.75 -4.67
N LYS A 148 -9.44 10.08 -4.55
CA LYS A 148 -10.21 10.94 -5.44
C LYS A 148 -9.67 10.93 -6.88
N TYR A 149 -8.41 10.53 -7.02
CA TYR A 149 -7.70 10.38 -8.29
C TYR A 149 -7.47 8.91 -8.67
N GLY A 150 -8.11 7.98 -7.96
CA GLY A 150 -8.05 6.55 -8.24
C GLY A 150 -6.87 5.81 -7.59
N PHE A 151 -6.13 6.44 -6.69
CA PHE A 151 -5.03 5.81 -5.96
C PHE A 151 -5.44 5.38 -4.57
N ILE A 152 -4.82 4.31 -4.07
CA ILE A 152 -4.84 3.91 -2.66
C ILE A 152 -3.43 3.93 -2.11
N ILE A 153 -3.28 4.13 -0.79
CA ILE A 153 -2.05 3.72 -0.09
C ILE A 153 -2.03 2.20 -0.12
N ARG A 154 -1.06 1.62 -0.84
CA ARG A 154 -1.03 0.17 -1.09
C ARG A 154 -0.76 -0.63 0.17
N TYR A 155 0.10 -0.12 1.04
CA TYR A 155 0.49 -0.74 2.31
C TYR A 155 0.17 0.20 3.48
N PRO A 156 -1.13 0.27 3.87
CA PRO A 156 -1.58 1.23 4.88
C PRO A 156 -1.17 0.80 6.29
N LYS A 157 -1.08 1.78 7.19
CA LYS A 157 -0.68 1.58 8.58
C LYS A 157 -1.63 0.64 9.32
N GLY A 158 -1.06 -0.34 10.03
CA GLY A 158 -1.82 -1.33 10.79
C GLY A 158 -2.41 -2.47 9.94
N LYS A 159 -1.96 -2.60 8.68
CA LYS A 159 -2.39 -3.64 7.74
C LYS A 159 -1.26 -4.59 7.34
N GLU A 160 -0.16 -4.57 8.07
CA GLU A 160 1.03 -5.36 7.79
C GLU A 160 0.73 -6.87 7.78
N SER A 161 -0.20 -7.33 8.63
CA SER A 161 -0.61 -8.74 8.69
C SER A 161 -1.38 -9.21 7.46
N SER A 162 -2.11 -8.32 6.78
CA SER A 162 -2.88 -8.64 5.58
C SER A 162 -2.08 -8.42 4.30
N THR A 163 -1.30 -7.34 4.23
CA THR A 163 -0.50 -7.00 3.06
C THR A 163 0.82 -7.76 2.99
N GLY A 164 1.37 -8.17 4.14
CA GLY A 164 2.69 -8.80 4.27
C GLY A 164 3.86 -7.81 4.19
N TYR A 165 3.60 -6.50 4.11
CA TYR A 165 4.61 -5.45 4.02
C TYR A 165 4.41 -4.41 5.12
N MET A 166 5.51 -3.73 5.49
CA MET A 166 5.46 -2.61 6.42
C MET A 166 4.63 -1.45 5.85
N TYR A 167 4.25 -0.51 6.72
CA TYR A 167 3.59 0.72 6.29
C TYR A 167 4.46 1.55 5.35
N GLU A 168 3.92 1.89 4.18
CA GLU A 168 4.59 2.69 3.16
C GLU A 168 3.67 3.83 2.69
N PRO A 169 3.70 5.01 3.35
CA PRO A 169 2.79 6.12 3.01
C PRO A 169 3.02 6.71 1.61
N TRP A 170 4.22 6.52 1.07
CA TRP A 170 4.62 7.00 -0.27
C TRP A 170 4.17 6.09 -1.42
N HIS A 171 3.87 4.82 -1.13
CA HIS A 171 3.59 3.79 -2.12
C HIS A 171 2.11 3.79 -2.47
N VAL A 172 1.78 4.42 -3.61
CA VAL A 172 0.40 4.54 -4.08
C VAL A 172 0.15 3.63 -5.28
N ARG A 173 -1.02 2.99 -5.28
CA ARG A 173 -1.47 2.11 -6.35
C ARG A 173 -2.74 2.65 -6.99
N TYR A 174 -2.72 2.80 -8.32
CA TYR A 174 -3.91 3.15 -9.10
C TYR A 174 -4.81 1.92 -9.31
N ILE A 175 -6.09 2.06 -8.97
CA ILE A 175 -7.12 1.04 -9.14
C ILE A 175 -8.44 1.64 -9.68
N GLY A 176 -8.41 2.90 -10.14
CA GLY A 176 -9.58 3.65 -10.57
C GLY A 176 -10.35 4.31 -9.42
N VAL A 177 -11.02 5.42 -9.70
CA VAL A 177 -11.64 6.29 -8.68
C VAL A 177 -12.71 5.57 -7.86
N ASP A 178 -13.59 4.82 -8.53
CA ASP A 178 -14.72 4.15 -7.86
C ASP A 178 -14.25 3.12 -6.85
N LEU A 179 -13.28 2.28 -7.22
CA LEU A 179 -12.77 1.25 -6.34
C LEU A 179 -11.85 1.83 -5.26
N ALA A 180 -10.99 2.78 -5.61
CA ALA A 180 -10.13 3.47 -4.64
C ALA A 180 -10.96 4.14 -3.54
N THR A 181 -12.09 4.75 -3.92
CA THR A 181 -13.04 5.34 -2.96
C THR A 181 -13.60 4.28 -2.00
N LYS A 182 -14.06 3.14 -2.54
CA LYS A 182 -14.63 2.06 -1.72
C LYS A 182 -13.60 1.45 -0.77
N VAL A 183 -12.41 1.14 -1.27
CA VAL A 183 -11.32 0.57 -0.46
C VAL A 183 -10.93 1.54 0.65
N THR A 184 -10.67 2.80 0.31
CA THR A 184 -10.28 3.82 1.31
C THR A 184 -11.36 4.03 2.37
N GLN A 185 -12.62 4.16 1.97
CA GLN A 185 -13.74 4.36 2.91
C GLN A 185 -14.04 3.14 3.79
N SER A 186 -13.71 1.93 3.31
CA SER A 186 -13.85 0.71 4.13
C SER A 186 -12.81 0.62 5.25
N GLY A 187 -11.69 1.32 5.14
CA GLY A 187 -10.54 1.18 6.04
C GLY A 187 -9.81 -0.17 5.92
N LEU A 188 -10.07 -0.93 4.86
CA LEU A 188 -9.45 -2.22 4.57
C LEU A 188 -8.21 -2.04 3.69
N SER A 189 -7.26 -2.99 3.79
CA SER A 189 -6.24 -3.17 2.76
C SER A 189 -6.86 -3.73 1.48
N LEU A 190 -6.12 -3.71 0.37
CA LEU A 190 -6.61 -4.30 -0.87
C LEU A 190 -6.83 -5.81 -0.72
N GLU A 191 -5.97 -6.50 0.04
CA GLU A 191 -6.10 -7.91 0.37
C GLU A 191 -7.37 -8.19 1.18
N GLU A 192 -7.62 -7.42 2.23
CA GLU A 192 -8.83 -7.57 3.06
C GLU A 192 -10.09 -7.28 2.25
N TYR A 193 -10.06 -6.25 1.39
CA TYR A 193 -11.19 -5.87 0.56
C TYR A 193 -11.58 -6.99 -0.41
N PHE A 194 -10.61 -7.65 -1.04
CA PHE A 194 -10.87 -8.77 -1.95
C PHE A 194 -10.96 -10.14 -1.24
N GLY A 195 -10.69 -10.22 0.07
CA GLY A 195 -10.67 -11.47 0.81
C GLY A 195 -9.55 -12.42 0.37
N ILE A 196 -8.39 -11.88 0.01
CA ILE A 196 -7.24 -12.61 -0.50
C ILE A 196 -6.04 -12.57 0.45
N THR A 197 -5.09 -13.46 0.24
CA THR A 197 -3.87 -13.56 1.06
C THR A 197 -2.67 -12.89 0.39
N SER A 198 -1.67 -12.53 1.20
CA SER A 198 -0.36 -12.05 0.76
C SER A 198 0.72 -12.79 1.55
N GLN A 199 1.03 -14.02 1.13
CA GLN A 199 2.02 -14.90 1.76
C GLN A 199 2.78 -15.67 0.68
N TYR A 200 4.11 -15.75 0.81
CA TYR A 200 4.90 -16.58 -0.07
C TYR A 200 4.59 -18.07 0.17
N GLN A 201 4.53 -18.80 -0.92
CA GLN A 201 4.40 -20.27 -0.92
C GLN A 201 5.81 -20.82 -1.11
N ASP A 202 6.50 -21.14 -0.03
CA ASP A 202 7.83 -21.77 -0.06
C ASP A 202 7.72 -23.29 -0.19
#